data_ed86e78a8afaec7377aa6d58997a9f38
#
_entry.id   ed86e78a8afaec7377aa6d58997a9f38
#
_cell.length_a   1.000
_cell.length_b   1.000
_cell.length_c   1.000
_cell.angle_alpha   90.00
_cell.angle_beta   90.00
_cell.angle_gamma   90.00
#
_symmetry.space_group_name_H-M   'P 1'
#
loop_
_entity.id
_entity.type
_entity.pdbx_description
1 polymer ?
#
loop_
_entity_poly.entity_id
_entity_poly.type
_entity_poly.pdbx_seq_one_letter_code
_entity_poly.pdbx_strand_id
1 'polypeptide(L)'
;DWSSDVCSSDLKRWVENCRKKVDEYSGGRIAYIHIKGMDSPSFRKIYSDLLSESSRKKEAVVVDTRHNGGGWLHEQVATLLSGKEYERFVPRGQYIGSDPFDRWLKPSCMLVCEDNYSNAHGTPFVYKTLGIGKLIGAPVAGTMTAVWWESQIDPSIVFGIPQVGCMDMQGNYLENRTLQPDILVYNEPEAVLKGEDAQLKAAVDHLLKGLPQKK
;
A
#
# COMPACT_ATOMS: atom_id res chain seq x y z
N ASP A 1 -22.66 -6.31 -16.31
CA ASP A 1 -21.45 -6.93 -16.89
C ASP A 1 -20.92 -8.01 -15.93
N TRP A 2 -21.23 -9.26 -16.25
CA TRP A 2 -20.92 -10.45 -15.42
C TRP A 2 -19.41 -10.56 -15.12
N SER A 3 -18.56 -10.15 -16.03
CA SER A 3 -17.09 -10.24 -15.89
C SER A 3 -16.55 -9.31 -14.82
N SER A 4 -17.10 -8.10 -14.71
CA SER A 4 -16.66 -7.12 -13.71
C SER A 4 -17.07 -7.49 -12.29
N ASP A 5 -18.24 -8.12 -12.11
CA ASP A 5 -18.73 -8.55 -10.80
C ASP A 5 -17.96 -9.76 -10.27
N VAL A 6 -17.65 -10.73 -11.13
CA VAL A 6 -16.84 -11.91 -10.75
C VAL A 6 -15.42 -11.46 -10.34
N CYS A 7 -14.77 -10.63 -11.15
CA CYS A 7 -13.44 -10.10 -10.83
C CYS A 7 -13.44 -9.29 -9.52
N SER A 8 -14.48 -8.49 -9.27
CA SER A 8 -14.64 -7.72 -8.04
C SER A 8 -14.84 -8.61 -6.80
N SER A 9 -15.59 -9.71 -6.94
CA SER A 9 -15.81 -10.67 -5.84
C SER A 9 -14.55 -11.46 -5.49
N ASP A 10 -13.78 -11.85 -6.51
CA ASP A 10 -12.53 -12.58 -6.34
C ASP A 10 -11.46 -11.73 -5.67
N LEU A 11 -11.32 -10.46 -6.06
CA LEU A 11 -10.43 -9.53 -5.38
C LEU A 11 -10.82 -9.34 -3.91
N LYS A 12 -12.10 -9.16 -3.61
CA LYS A 12 -12.58 -9.03 -2.23
C LYS A 12 -12.22 -10.26 -1.39
N ARG A 13 -12.44 -11.47 -1.94
CA ARG A 13 -12.10 -12.73 -1.29
C ARG A 13 -10.60 -12.86 -1.05
N TRP A 14 -9.77 -12.48 -2.03
CA TRP A 14 -8.32 -12.49 -1.91
C TRP A 14 -7.84 -11.54 -0.79
N VAL A 15 -8.32 -10.29 -0.78
CA VAL A 15 -8.01 -9.30 0.27
C VAL A 15 -8.40 -9.79 1.66
N GLU A 16 -9.59 -10.41 1.80
CA GLU A 16 -10.06 -11.01 3.05
C GLU A 16 -9.15 -12.15 3.52
N ASN A 17 -8.71 -13.01 2.59
CA ASN A 17 -7.78 -14.09 2.89
C ASN A 17 -6.40 -13.55 3.31
N CYS A 18 -5.89 -12.52 2.64
CA CYS A 18 -4.66 -11.86 3.06
C CYS A 18 -4.78 -11.27 4.48
N ARG A 19 -5.90 -10.61 4.79
CA ARG A 19 -6.16 -10.08 6.14
C ARG A 19 -6.16 -11.18 7.20
N LYS A 20 -6.83 -12.30 6.95
CA LYS A 20 -6.83 -13.47 7.86
C LYS A 20 -5.43 -14.03 8.08
N LYS A 21 -4.65 -14.19 7.01
CA LYS A 21 -3.27 -14.67 7.09
C LYS A 21 -2.36 -13.73 7.89
N VAL A 22 -2.47 -12.42 7.70
CA VAL A 22 -1.71 -11.45 8.50
C VAL A 22 -2.08 -11.58 9.98
N ASP A 23 -3.35 -11.72 10.29
CA ASP A 23 -3.81 -11.91 11.66
C ASP A 23 -3.27 -13.21 12.27
N GLU A 24 -3.33 -14.33 11.54
CA GLU A 24 -2.77 -15.62 11.94
C GLU A 24 -1.25 -15.56 12.13
N TYR A 25 -0.50 -15.09 11.14
CA TYR A 25 0.97 -15.01 11.18
C TYR A 25 1.49 -14.07 12.27
N SER A 26 0.74 -13.03 12.59
CA SER A 26 1.13 -12.02 13.59
C SER A 26 0.58 -12.30 15.00
N GLY A 27 -0.26 -13.33 15.17
CA GLY A 27 -1.00 -13.55 16.41
C GLY A 27 -1.88 -12.34 16.77
N GLY A 28 -2.52 -11.75 15.77
CA GLY A 28 -3.41 -10.61 15.93
C GLY A 28 -2.72 -9.26 16.17
N ARG A 29 -1.39 -9.15 16.03
CA ARG A 29 -0.62 -7.92 16.35
C ARG A 29 -0.56 -6.91 15.20
N ILE A 30 -0.69 -7.34 13.95
CA ILE A 30 -0.49 -6.50 12.76
C ILE A 30 -1.81 -6.32 12.04
N ALA A 31 -2.10 -5.08 11.61
CA ALA A 31 -3.20 -4.77 10.72
C ALA A 31 -2.82 -5.02 9.25
N TYR A 32 -3.83 -5.19 8.41
CA TYR A 32 -3.66 -5.30 6.96
C TYR A 32 -4.64 -4.37 6.25
N ILE A 33 -4.12 -3.58 5.32
CA ILE A 33 -4.93 -2.79 4.39
C ILE A 33 -4.47 -3.05 2.95
N HIS A 34 -5.43 -3.05 2.01
CA HIS A 34 -5.15 -3.15 0.58
C HIS A 34 -5.59 -1.89 -0.14
N ILE A 35 -4.72 -1.33 -0.98
CA ILE A 35 -4.98 -0.16 -1.82
C ILE A 35 -5.30 -0.66 -3.23
N LYS A 36 -6.59 -0.79 -3.54
CA LYS A 36 -7.06 -1.33 -4.82
C LYS A 36 -6.69 -0.44 -6.03
N GLY A 37 -6.77 0.88 -5.86
CA GLY A 37 -6.48 1.87 -6.89
C GLY A 37 -6.04 3.18 -6.27
N MET A 38 -5.45 4.07 -7.04
CA MET A 38 -5.03 5.39 -6.57
C MET A 38 -6.12 6.43 -6.84
N ASP A 39 -7.31 6.23 -6.24
CA ASP A 39 -8.51 7.03 -6.40
C ASP A 39 -9.19 7.38 -5.07
N SER A 40 -10.14 8.31 -5.10
CA SER A 40 -10.84 8.76 -3.90
C SER A 40 -11.68 7.67 -3.20
N PRO A 41 -12.37 6.74 -3.89
CA PRO A 41 -13.01 5.61 -3.24
C PRO A 41 -12.04 4.72 -2.48
N SER A 42 -10.91 4.38 -3.09
CA SER A 42 -9.85 3.59 -2.45
C SER A 42 -9.26 4.32 -1.24
N PHE A 43 -9.05 5.65 -1.33
CA PHE A 43 -8.58 6.45 -0.20
C PHE A 43 -9.55 6.40 0.99
N ARG A 44 -10.84 6.64 0.74
CA ARG A 44 -11.84 6.55 1.82
C ARG A 44 -11.84 5.18 2.51
N LYS A 45 -11.68 4.11 1.72
CA LYS A 45 -11.63 2.75 2.24
C LYS A 45 -10.41 2.53 3.14
N ILE A 46 -9.19 2.85 2.66
CA ILE A 46 -7.98 2.67 3.46
C ILE A 46 -7.93 3.59 4.67
N TYR A 47 -8.42 4.81 4.56
CA TYR A 47 -8.54 5.75 5.68
C TYR A 47 -9.44 5.16 6.78
N SER A 48 -10.62 4.68 6.40
CA SER A 48 -11.56 4.04 7.32
C SER A 48 -10.99 2.77 7.94
N ASP A 49 -10.39 1.88 7.14
CA ASP A 49 -9.82 0.62 7.62
C ASP A 49 -8.63 0.84 8.57
N LEU A 50 -7.71 1.73 8.17
CA LEU A 50 -6.48 2.01 8.91
C LEU A 50 -6.75 2.69 10.25
N LEU A 51 -7.67 3.65 10.27
CA LEU A 51 -8.00 4.43 11.46
C LEU A 51 -9.16 3.85 12.27
N SER A 52 -9.68 2.68 11.88
CA SER A 52 -10.69 1.96 12.67
C SER A 52 -10.16 1.60 14.05
N GLU A 53 -11.07 1.43 15.01
CA GLU A 53 -10.71 1.02 16.38
C GLU A 53 -9.93 -0.30 16.40
N SER A 54 -10.30 -1.26 15.54
CA SER A 54 -9.61 -2.54 15.43
C SER A 54 -8.16 -2.40 14.95
N SER A 55 -7.91 -1.57 13.93
CA SER A 55 -6.56 -1.32 13.42
C SER A 55 -5.73 -0.49 14.39
N ARG A 56 -6.32 0.49 15.06
CA ARG A 56 -5.64 1.31 16.09
C ARG A 56 -5.16 0.49 17.29
N LYS A 57 -5.78 -0.65 17.59
CA LYS A 57 -5.33 -1.59 18.62
C LYS A 57 -4.12 -2.43 18.19
N LYS A 58 -3.84 -2.53 16.90
CA LYS A 58 -2.67 -3.26 16.37
C LYS A 58 -1.38 -2.46 16.58
N GLU A 59 -0.25 -3.16 16.52
CA GLU A 59 1.07 -2.59 16.78
C GLU A 59 1.78 -2.11 15.51
N ALA A 60 1.38 -2.63 14.34
CA ALA A 60 1.92 -2.26 13.04
C ALA A 60 0.89 -2.51 11.94
N VAL A 61 1.20 -2.13 10.68
CA VAL A 61 0.35 -2.39 9.52
C VAL A 61 1.14 -2.85 8.30
N VAL A 62 0.62 -3.85 7.60
CA VAL A 62 1.01 -4.19 6.23
C VAL A 62 0.11 -3.41 5.28
N VAL A 63 0.73 -2.59 4.43
CA VAL A 63 0.08 -1.83 3.35
C VAL A 63 0.31 -2.58 2.04
N ASP A 64 -0.73 -3.16 1.49
CA ASP A 64 -0.63 -3.96 0.27
C ASP A 64 -1.06 -3.14 -0.94
N THR A 65 -0.14 -2.88 -1.87
CA THR A 65 -0.41 -2.16 -3.12
C THR A 65 -0.35 -3.08 -4.34
N ARG A 66 -0.21 -4.37 -4.14
CA ARG A 66 -0.12 -5.34 -5.25
C ARG A 66 -1.37 -5.29 -6.12
N HIS A 67 -1.17 -5.45 -7.42
CA HIS A 67 -2.22 -5.44 -8.45
C HIS A 67 -2.95 -4.09 -8.56
N ASN A 68 -2.27 -2.99 -8.27
CA ASN A 68 -2.82 -1.64 -8.36
C ASN A 68 -2.44 -0.98 -9.70
N GLY A 69 -3.44 -0.62 -10.49
CA GLY A 69 -3.27 -0.04 -11.82
C GLY A 69 -2.98 1.47 -11.84
N GLY A 70 -2.82 2.13 -10.70
CA GLY A 70 -2.50 3.56 -10.63
C GLY A 70 -3.69 4.48 -10.41
N GLY A 71 -3.53 5.73 -10.81
CA GLY A 71 -4.41 6.86 -10.57
C GLY A 71 -3.62 8.07 -10.08
N TRP A 72 -4.08 8.76 -9.02
CA TRP A 72 -3.35 9.90 -8.42
C TRP A 72 -3.67 10.03 -6.93
N LEU A 73 -2.89 9.39 -6.05
CA LEU A 73 -3.16 9.33 -4.61
C LEU A 73 -1.90 9.25 -3.73
N HIS A 74 -0.71 9.26 -4.31
CA HIS A 74 0.55 9.01 -3.58
C HIS A 74 0.79 9.97 -2.41
N GLU A 75 0.46 11.25 -2.57
CA GLU A 75 0.62 12.27 -1.53
C GLU A 75 -0.25 11.97 -0.30
N GLN A 76 -1.54 11.67 -0.54
CA GLN A 76 -2.49 11.38 0.54
C GLN A 76 -2.11 10.10 1.30
N VAL A 77 -1.65 9.06 0.58
CA VAL A 77 -1.18 7.81 1.20
C VAL A 77 0.08 8.06 2.03
N ALA A 78 1.06 8.79 1.48
CA ALA A 78 2.27 9.14 2.20
C ALA A 78 1.96 9.97 3.46
N THR A 79 1.10 10.97 3.33
CA THR A 79 0.65 11.81 4.46
C THR A 79 -0.04 10.99 5.54
N LEU A 80 -0.91 10.05 5.15
CA LEU A 80 -1.64 9.18 6.09
C LEU A 80 -0.69 8.27 6.89
N LEU A 81 0.39 7.77 6.25
CA LEU A 81 1.31 6.79 6.82
C LEU A 81 2.54 7.41 7.51
N SER A 82 2.78 8.70 7.36
CA SER A 82 3.97 9.40 7.89
C SER A 82 3.70 10.22 9.17
N GLY A 83 2.67 9.86 9.93
CA GLY A 83 2.32 10.55 11.17
C GLY A 83 3.44 10.49 12.21
N LYS A 84 3.63 11.60 12.93
CA LYS A 84 4.52 11.68 14.09
C LYS A 84 3.75 12.28 15.25
N GLU A 85 3.78 11.62 16.40
CA GLU A 85 3.14 12.12 17.61
C GLU A 85 3.77 13.46 18.04
N TYR A 86 2.96 14.46 18.32
CA TYR A 86 3.41 15.77 18.79
C TYR A 86 2.63 16.27 20.03
N GLU A 87 1.51 15.65 20.38
CA GLU A 87 0.70 16.03 21.53
C GLU A 87 -0.01 14.81 22.15
N ARG A 88 -0.19 14.81 23.46
CA ARG A 88 -0.87 13.75 24.22
C ARG A 88 -1.99 14.32 25.08
N PHE A 89 -3.11 13.64 25.11
CA PHE A 89 -4.25 13.99 25.94
C PHE A 89 -4.25 13.15 27.22
N VAL A 90 -4.06 13.82 28.36
CA VAL A 90 -3.84 13.14 29.65
C VAL A 90 -4.71 13.78 30.75
N PRO A 91 -6.05 13.75 30.64
CA PRO A 91 -6.92 14.27 31.67
C PRO A 91 -6.71 13.52 33.01
N ARG A 92 -6.44 14.28 34.07
CA ARG A 92 -6.22 13.74 35.43
C ARG A 92 -5.15 12.63 35.51
N GLY A 93 -4.12 12.71 34.66
CA GLY A 93 -3.05 11.70 34.62
C GLY A 93 -3.36 10.44 33.80
N GLN A 94 -4.56 10.30 33.23
CA GLN A 94 -4.94 9.17 32.44
C GLN A 94 -4.75 9.47 30.93
N TYR A 95 -3.88 8.72 30.26
CA TYR A 95 -3.72 8.83 28.81
C TYR A 95 -4.97 8.36 28.07
N ILE A 96 -5.51 9.21 27.18
CA ILE A 96 -6.69 8.90 26.38
C ILE A 96 -6.48 9.01 24.87
N GLY A 97 -5.34 9.50 24.41
CA GLY A 97 -5.02 9.62 23.01
C GLY A 97 -3.92 10.63 22.73
N SER A 98 -3.56 10.75 21.48
CA SER A 98 -2.54 11.69 20.97
C SER A 98 -2.87 12.23 19.59
N ASP A 99 -2.27 13.35 19.23
CA ASP A 99 -2.30 13.92 17.89
C ASP A 99 -1.00 13.59 17.10
N PRO A 100 -1.13 13.48 15.76
CA PRO A 100 -2.31 13.65 14.91
C PRO A 100 -3.24 12.44 14.98
N PHE A 101 -4.51 12.69 15.23
CA PHE A 101 -5.51 11.63 15.33
C PHE A 101 -5.86 10.96 13.99
N ASP A 102 -5.67 11.67 12.89
CA ASP A 102 -6.02 11.26 11.52
C ASP A 102 -4.82 10.71 10.72
N ARG A 103 -3.78 10.25 11.40
CA ARG A 103 -2.56 9.65 10.83
C ARG A 103 -2.23 8.32 11.49
N TRP A 104 -1.51 7.49 10.74
CA TRP A 104 -0.93 6.28 11.30
C TRP A 104 0.42 6.61 11.98
N LEU A 105 0.56 6.27 13.25
CA LEU A 105 1.72 6.64 14.08
C LEU A 105 2.66 5.46 14.36
N LYS A 106 2.34 4.27 13.87
CA LYS A 106 3.04 3.03 14.20
C LYS A 106 3.79 2.49 12.99
N PRO A 107 4.71 1.53 13.17
CA PRO A 107 5.44 0.93 12.06
C PRO A 107 4.54 0.42 10.94
N SER A 108 5.03 0.52 9.71
CA SER A 108 4.39 -0.04 8.53
C SER A 108 5.43 -0.59 7.57
N CYS A 109 5.04 -1.51 6.70
CA CYS A 109 5.76 -1.89 5.49
C CYS A 109 4.79 -1.94 4.32
N MET A 110 5.32 -1.84 3.10
CA MET A 110 4.49 -1.82 1.89
C MET A 110 4.84 -3.02 1.01
N LEU A 111 3.81 -3.78 0.62
CA LEU A 111 3.91 -4.84 -0.37
C LEU A 111 3.78 -4.27 -1.78
N VAL A 112 4.67 -4.70 -2.66
CA VAL A 112 4.75 -4.29 -4.06
C VAL A 112 4.95 -5.50 -4.98
N CYS A 113 4.50 -5.40 -6.23
CA CYS A 113 4.66 -6.43 -7.24
C CYS A 113 4.93 -5.84 -8.63
N GLU A 114 5.23 -6.69 -9.59
CA GLU A 114 5.66 -6.34 -10.94
C GLU A 114 4.62 -5.57 -11.74
N ASP A 115 3.33 -5.81 -11.46
CA ASP A 115 2.20 -5.19 -12.16
C ASP A 115 1.66 -3.93 -11.49
N ASN A 116 2.34 -3.42 -10.46
CA ASN A 116 2.08 -2.08 -9.97
C ASN A 116 2.35 -1.07 -11.09
N TYR A 117 1.33 -0.27 -11.47
CA TYR A 117 1.40 0.61 -12.62
C TYR A 117 1.17 2.08 -12.27
N SER A 118 1.82 3.00 -12.99
CA SER A 118 1.61 4.45 -12.89
C SER A 118 1.77 4.96 -11.43
N ASN A 119 0.77 5.58 -10.84
CA ASN A 119 0.84 6.08 -9.46
C ASN A 119 1.04 4.95 -8.41
N ALA A 120 0.79 3.69 -8.76
CA ALA A 120 1.18 2.55 -7.94
C ALA A 120 2.68 2.22 -8.00
N HIS A 121 3.45 2.83 -8.92
CA HIS A 121 4.90 2.97 -8.84
C HIS A 121 5.28 4.22 -8.02
N GLY A 122 4.61 5.36 -8.24
CA GLY A 122 4.88 6.60 -7.52
C GLY A 122 4.66 6.50 -6.01
N THR A 123 3.64 5.80 -5.57
CA THR A 123 3.33 5.63 -4.14
C THR A 123 4.44 4.91 -3.37
N PRO A 124 4.92 3.73 -3.76
CA PRO A 124 6.06 3.08 -3.10
C PRO A 124 7.36 3.87 -3.26
N PHE A 125 7.57 4.58 -4.38
CA PHE A 125 8.70 5.47 -4.53
C PHE A 125 8.72 6.56 -3.45
N VAL A 126 7.61 7.27 -3.24
CA VAL A 126 7.48 8.31 -2.21
C VAL A 126 7.61 7.69 -0.81
N TYR A 127 6.97 6.56 -0.57
CA TYR A 127 7.04 5.84 0.70
C TYR A 127 8.49 5.51 1.11
N LYS A 128 9.28 5.00 0.16
CA LYS A 128 10.71 4.70 0.34
C LYS A 128 11.55 5.96 0.50
N THR A 129 11.33 6.97 -0.34
CA THR A 129 12.07 8.25 -0.32
C THR A 129 11.91 8.99 1.00
N LEU A 130 10.70 8.98 1.57
CA LEU A 130 10.42 9.60 2.87
C LEU A 130 10.84 8.73 4.06
N GLY A 131 11.31 7.51 3.83
CA GLY A 131 11.72 6.59 4.89
C GLY A 131 10.57 6.16 5.81
N ILE A 132 9.34 6.08 5.28
CA ILE A 132 8.14 5.72 6.07
C ILE A 132 8.24 4.26 6.55
N GLY A 133 8.73 3.38 5.70
CA GLY A 133 8.96 1.96 6.02
C GLY A 133 9.66 1.24 4.87
N LYS A 134 9.70 -0.09 4.93
CA LYS A 134 10.35 -0.93 3.92
C LYS A 134 9.39 -1.37 2.84
N LEU A 135 9.88 -1.43 1.60
CA LEU A 135 9.21 -2.08 0.48
C LEU A 135 9.59 -3.56 0.44
N ILE A 136 8.59 -4.43 0.31
CA ILE A 136 8.76 -5.89 0.32
C ILE A 136 8.00 -6.46 -0.88
N GLY A 137 8.61 -7.36 -1.62
CA GLY A 137 7.99 -8.00 -2.78
C GLY A 137 8.88 -8.03 -4.01
N ALA A 138 8.29 -7.88 -5.18
CA ALA A 138 9.00 -7.88 -6.46
C ALA A 138 9.30 -6.46 -6.96
N PRO A 139 10.28 -6.28 -7.85
CA PRO A 139 10.59 -4.98 -8.44
C PRO A 139 9.40 -4.40 -9.20
N VAL A 140 9.13 -3.12 -8.99
CA VAL A 140 8.05 -2.39 -9.66
C VAL A 140 8.54 -1.80 -10.98
N ALA A 141 7.80 -2.01 -12.06
CA ALA A 141 8.11 -1.44 -13.36
C ALA A 141 8.15 0.10 -13.31
N GLY A 142 9.03 0.69 -14.11
CA GLY A 142 9.21 2.14 -14.16
C GLY A 142 8.16 2.82 -15.05
N THR A 143 7.00 3.11 -14.51
CA THR A 143 5.85 3.66 -15.24
C THR A 143 5.25 4.86 -14.52
N MET A 144 5.94 6.01 -14.53
CA MET A 144 5.50 7.18 -13.76
C MET A 144 5.42 8.45 -14.62
N THR A 145 4.84 8.36 -15.80
CA THR A 145 4.48 9.52 -16.61
C THR A 145 2.97 9.72 -16.57
N ALA A 146 2.51 10.94 -16.21
CA ALA A 146 1.09 11.25 -16.26
C ALA A 146 0.62 11.42 -17.71
N VAL A 147 -0.55 10.88 -18.01
CA VAL A 147 -1.10 10.76 -19.35
C VAL A 147 -2.37 11.58 -19.49
N TRP A 148 -2.48 12.36 -20.55
CA TRP A 148 -3.73 12.95 -21.00
C TRP A 148 -4.46 11.96 -21.91
N TRP A 149 -5.76 11.76 -21.67
CA TRP A 149 -6.60 10.81 -22.41
C TRP A 149 -7.51 11.56 -23.37
N GLU A 150 -7.33 11.31 -24.68
CA GLU A 150 -8.15 11.89 -25.75
C GLU A 150 -9.08 10.85 -26.33
N SER A 151 -10.38 11.12 -26.30
CA SER A 151 -11.37 10.33 -27.03
C SER A 151 -11.35 10.71 -28.50
N GLN A 152 -11.31 9.71 -29.39
CA GLN A 152 -11.33 9.91 -30.83
C GLN A 152 -12.76 10.18 -31.34
N ILE A 153 -12.92 10.43 -32.66
CA ILE A 153 -14.24 10.58 -33.32
C ILE A 153 -15.11 9.35 -33.04
N ASP A 154 -14.54 8.15 -33.07
CA ASP A 154 -15.14 6.96 -32.49
C ASP A 154 -14.84 6.94 -30.98
N PRO A 155 -15.84 7.15 -30.10
CA PRO A 155 -15.61 7.26 -28.65
C PRO A 155 -15.19 5.95 -28.00
N SER A 156 -15.23 4.82 -28.71
CA SER A 156 -14.67 3.55 -28.23
C SER A 156 -13.14 3.52 -28.29
N ILE A 157 -12.54 4.46 -29.05
CA ILE A 157 -11.10 4.58 -29.18
C ILE A 157 -10.61 5.75 -28.33
N VAL A 158 -9.74 5.46 -27.39
CA VAL A 158 -9.12 6.44 -26.51
C VAL A 158 -7.60 6.38 -26.69
N PHE A 159 -6.98 7.55 -26.89
CA PHE A 159 -5.54 7.67 -27.04
C PHE A 159 -4.91 8.37 -25.84
N GLY A 160 -3.88 7.78 -25.28
CA GLY A 160 -3.13 8.34 -24.14
C GLY A 160 -1.90 9.11 -24.61
N ILE A 161 -1.81 10.39 -24.26
CA ILE A 161 -0.67 11.25 -24.60
C ILE A 161 0.15 11.50 -23.33
N PRO A 162 1.40 10.99 -23.21
CA PRO A 162 2.28 11.30 -22.10
C PRO A 162 2.58 12.81 -22.04
N GLN A 163 2.31 13.45 -20.90
CA GLN A 163 2.47 14.90 -20.76
C GLN A 163 3.37 15.32 -19.63
N VAL A 164 3.28 14.67 -18.48
CA VAL A 164 3.99 15.09 -17.28
C VAL A 164 4.88 13.97 -16.78
N GLY A 165 6.17 14.11 -17.00
CA GLY A 165 7.19 13.23 -16.40
C GLY A 165 7.46 13.63 -14.95
N CYS A 166 7.59 12.63 -14.07
CA CYS A 166 7.98 12.83 -12.68
C CYS A 166 9.47 12.57 -12.51
N MET A 167 10.16 13.45 -11.78
CA MET A 167 11.57 13.34 -11.46
C MET A 167 11.82 13.13 -9.97
N ASP A 168 12.90 12.42 -9.63
CA ASP A 168 13.45 12.42 -8.27
C ASP A 168 14.14 13.76 -7.96
N MET A 169 14.55 13.95 -6.70
CA MET A 169 15.24 15.19 -6.26
C MET A 169 16.66 15.34 -6.83
N GLN A 170 17.17 14.35 -7.55
CA GLN A 170 18.44 14.35 -8.27
C GLN A 170 18.28 14.69 -9.76
N GLY A 171 17.04 14.93 -10.22
CA GLY A 171 16.71 15.29 -11.60
C GLY A 171 16.60 14.09 -12.57
N ASN A 172 16.46 12.88 -12.06
CA ASN A 172 16.25 11.71 -12.89
C ASN A 172 14.75 11.39 -13.04
N TYR A 173 14.31 11.13 -14.26
CA TYR A 173 12.94 10.67 -14.49
C TYR A 173 12.70 9.30 -13.84
N LEU A 174 11.52 9.13 -13.27
CA LEU A 174 11.07 7.85 -12.70
C LEU A 174 10.60 6.86 -13.79
N GLU A 175 10.23 7.38 -14.94
CA GLU A 175 9.86 6.57 -16.12
C GLU A 175 11.04 5.70 -16.56
N ASN A 176 10.77 4.46 -16.94
CA ASN A 176 11.75 3.44 -17.32
C ASN A 176 12.81 3.12 -16.25
N ARG A 177 12.55 3.46 -14.99
CA ARG A 177 13.42 3.14 -13.86
C ARG A 177 12.70 2.20 -12.89
N THR A 178 13.07 0.95 -12.92
CA THR A 178 12.56 -0.07 -12.01
C THR A 178 12.82 0.32 -10.56
N LEU A 179 11.78 0.33 -9.72
CA LEU A 179 11.90 0.56 -8.29
C LEU A 179 12.16 -0.78 -7.59
N GLN A 180 13.35 -0.90 -7.00
CA GLN A 180 13.73 -2.10 -6.27
C GLN A 180 13.13 -2.11 -4.86
N PRO A 181 12.51 -3.22 -4.40
CA PRO A 181 12.12 -3.38 -3.02
C PRO A 181 13.34 -3.43 -2.10
N ASP A 182 13.16 -3.13 -0.82
CA ASP A 182 14.20 -3.30 0.19
C ASP A 182 14.41 -4.77 0.56
N ILE A 183 13.34 -5.56 0.47
CA ILE A 183 13.35 -7.01 0.71
C ILE A 183 12.73 -7.68 -0.53
N LEU A 184 13.58 -8.29 -1.34
CA LEU A 184 13.17 -8.98 -2.56
C LEU A 184 12.56 -10.34 -2.22
N VAL A 185 11.30 -10.54 -2.58
CA VAL A 185 10.59 -11.81 -2.41
C VAL A 185 9.64 -12.00 -3.59
N TYR A 186 9.71 -13.15 -4.23
CA TYR A 186 8.74 -13.57 -5.26
C TYR A 186 7.75 -14.59 -4.68
N ASN A 187 6.55 -14.56 -5.21
CA ASN A 187 5.56 -15.60 -4.97
C ASN A 187 5.67 -16.65 -6.09
N GLU A 188 6.10 -17.84 -5.75
CA GLU A 188 6.19 -18.95 -6.70
C GLU A 188 4.77 -19.42 -7.08
N PRO A 189 4.48 -19.62 -8.40
CA PRO A 189 3.14 -19.98 -8.86
C PRO A 189 2.57 -21.23 -8.18
N GLU A 190 3.42 -22.26 -8.00
CA GLU A 190 2.99 -23.51 -7.34
C GLU A 190 2.61 -23.31 -5.87
N ALA A 191 3.29 -22.41 -5.16
CA ALA A 191 3.00 -22.06 -3.77
C ALA A 191 1.69 -21.26 -3.69
N VAL A 192 1.50 -20.31 -4.62
CA VAL A 192 0.25 -19.53 -4.72
C VAL A 192 -0.96 -20.42 -4.96
N LEU A 193 -0.85 -21.43 -5.84
CA LEU A 193 -1.91 -22.41 -6.07
C LEU A 193 -2.29 -23.21 -4.81
N LYS A 194 -1.34 -23.41 -3.89
CA LYS A 194 -1.58 -24.03 -2.58
C LYS A 194 -2.08 -23.01 -1.54
N GLY A 195 -2.27 -21.77 -1.95
CA GLY A 195 -2.72 -20.70 -1.09
C GLY A 195 -1.61 -20.09 -0.23
N GLU A 196 -0.34 -20.30 -0.53
CA GLU A 196 0.78 -19.66 0.15
C GLU A 196 1.04 -18.26 -0.42
N ASP A 197 1.59 -17.35 0.41
CA ASP A 197 1.97 -16.00 0.02
C ASP A 197 3.27 -15.63 0.76
N ALA A 198 4.39 -15.88 0.09
CA ALA A 198 5.71 -15.64 0.64
C ALA A 198 5.98 -14.15 0.88
N GLN A 199 5.47 -13.27 0.01
CA GLN A 199 5.60 -11.83 0.17
C GLN A 199 4.87 -11.35 1.42
N LEU A 200 3.63 -11.81 1.62
CA LEU A 200 2.83 -11.47 2.80
C LEU A 200 3.49 -11.97 4.09
N LYS A 201 4.01 -13.21 4.07
CA LYS A 201 4.73 -13.78 5.21
C LYS A 201 5.98 -12.98 5.54
N ALA A 202 6.77 -12.60 4.53
CA ALA A 202 7.97 -11.79 4.71
C ALA A 202 7.66 -10.40 5.29
N ALA A 203 6.54 -9.78 4.88
CA ALA A 203 6.09 -8.51 5.42
C ALA A 203 5.73 -8.61 6.91
N VAL A 204 5.00 -9.65 7.30
CA VAL A 204 4.65 -9.89 8.70
C VAL A 204 5.90 -10.16 9.54
N ASP A 205 6.81 -11.01 9.06
CA ASP A 205 8.06 -11.36 9.77
C ASP A 205 8.97 -10.13 9.94
N HIS A 206 9.05 -9.27 8.92
CA HIS A 206 9.79 -8.02 9.00
C HIS A 206 9.26 -7.12 10.12
N LEU A 207 7.96 -6.89 10.16
CA LEU A 207 7.34 -6.05 11.18
C LEU A 207 7.48 -6.66 12.58
N LEU A 208 7.25 -7.97 12.75
CA LEU A 208 7.38 -8.64 14.03
C LEU A 208 8.79 -8.55 14.63
N LYS A 209 9.85 -8.58 13.79
CA LYS A 209 11.24 -8.40 14.24
C LYS A 209 11.49 -7.02 14.83
N GLY A 210 10.78 -6.00 14.38
CA GLY A 210 10.88 -4.61 14.87
C GLY A 210 9.99 -4.31 16.08
N LEU A 211 9.05 -5.18 16.41
CA LEU A 211 8.11 -4.98 17.52
C LEU A 211 8.65 -5.57 18.83
N PRO A 212 8.26 -4.97 19.98
CA PRO A 212 8.61 -5.55 21.29
C PRO A 212 8.14 -7.00 21.41
N GLN A 213 8.98 -7.87 21.94
CA GLN A 213 8.56 -9.24 22.25
C GLN A 213 7.51 -9.21 23.35
N LYS A 214 6.38 -9.88 23.15
CA LYS A 214 5.41 -10.10 24.24
C LYS A 214 6.07 -11.02 25.27
N LYS A 215 6.16 -10.50 26.48
CA LYS A 215 6.52 -11.30 27.65
C LYS A 215 5.43 -12.32 27.96
#